data_198b0ba3c60855248da1503160070821
#
_entry.id   198b0ba3c60855248da1503160070821
#
_cell.length_a   1.000
_cell.length_b   1.000
_cell.length_c   1.000
_cell.angle_alpha   90.00
_cell.angle_beta   90.00
_cell.angle_gamma   90.00
#
_symmetry.space_group_name_H-M   'P 1'
#
loop_
_entity.id
_entity.type
_entity.pdbx_description
1 polymer ?
#
loop_
_entity_poly.entity_id
_entity_poly.type
_entity_poly.pdbx_seq_one_letter_code
_entity_poly.pdbx_strand_id
1 'polypeptide(L)'
;MTRPRVRVAVALDIAVVVVFVAIGRRNHDEGSAIGEVIRIAAPFLIGLAAGWVVARAWRRPFDLATGATIWGITIVLGMLLRRTLFDRGTAPSFVVVASVFTGVLLLGWRLVAGSVTNRTTGRTTRPIAHQIRHRN
;
A
#
# COMPACT_ATOMS: atom_id res chain seq x y z
N MET A 1 9.39 -15.34 -5.41
CA MET A 1 8.38 -15.06 -4.36
C MET A 1 7.13 -15.86 -4.63
N THR A 2 6.53 -16.41 -3.60
CA THR A 2 5.36 -17.27 -3.73
C THR A 2 4.13 -16.45 -4.15
N ARG A 3 3.37 -16.95 -5.12
CA ARG A 3 2.14 -16.31 -5.63
C ARG A 3 1.18 -15.81 -4.53
N PRO A 4 1.00 -16.51 -3.38
CA PRO A 4 0.12 -16.02 -2.31
C PRO A 4 0.58 -14.72 -1.67
N ARG A 5 1.87 -14.48 -1.51
CA ARG A 5 2.39 -13.21 -0.93
C ARG A 5 2.09 -12.00 -1.83
N VAL A 6 2.22 -12.16 -3.13
CA VAL A 6 1.88 -11.10 -4.09
C VAL A 6 0.38 -10.79 -4.03
N ARG A 7 -0.47 -11.82 -4.00
CA ARG A 7 -1.93 -11.64 -3.90
C ARG A 7 -2.35 -10.89 -2.63
N VAL A 8 -1.75 -11.23 -1.50
CA VAL A 8 -2.01 -10.54 -0.22
C VAL A 8 -1.60 -9.07 -0.32
N ALA A 9 -0.42 -8.78 -0.85
CA ALA A 9 0.04 -7.40 -0.99
C ALA A 9 -0.84 -6.56 -1.93
N VAL A 10 -1.26 -7.12 -3.08
CA VAL A 10 -2.21 -6.47 -3.99
C VAL A 10 -3.53 -6.19 -3.29
N ALA A 11 -4.08 -7.19 -2.59
CA ALA A 11 -5.35 -7.04 -1.87
C ALA A 11 -5.27 -5.95 -0.79
N LEU A 12 -4.18 -5.89 -0.03
CA LEU A 12 -3.96 -4.86 0.98
C LEU A 12 -3.84 -3.46 0.36
N ASP A 13 -3.09 -3.33 -0.73
CA ASP A 13 -2.94 -2.05 -1.42
C ASP A 13 -4.26 -1.55 -2.01
N ILE A 14 -5.06 -2.44 -2.61
CA ILE A 14 -6.42 -2.11 -3.08
C ILE A 14 -7.32 -1.71 -1.90
N ALA A 15 -7.28 -2.46 -0.80
CA ALA A 15 -8.05 -2.15 0.40
C ALA A 15 -7.72 -0.77 0.97
N VAL A 16 -6.45 -0.35 0.96
CA VAL A 16 -6.02 0.99 1.38
C VAL A 16 -6.72 2.07 0.54
N VAL A 17 -6.74 1.93 -0.78
CA VAL A 17 -7.39 2.91 -1.67
C VAL A 17 -8.89 2.94 -1.44
N VAL A 18 -9.54 1.77 -1.32
CA VAL A 18 -10.99 1.68 -1.08
C VAL A 18 -11.37 2.29 0.27
N VAL A 19 -10.62 1.99 1.34
CA VAL A 19 -10.83 2.57 2.68
C VAL A 19 -10.66 4.08 2.66
N PHE A 20 -9.62 4.58 1.99
CA PHE A 20 -9.41 6.02 1.82
C PHE A 20 -10.62 6.70 1.18
N VAL A 21 -11.12 6.17 0.08
CA VAL A 21 -12.27 6.71 -0.63
C VAL A 21 -13.57 6.59 0.22
N ALA A 22 -13.76 5.47 0.89
CA ALA A 22 -14.94 5.25 1.75
C ALA A 22 -14.99 6.22 2.93
N ILE A 23 -13.83 6.50 3.56
CA ILE A 23 -13.75 7.49 4.65
C ILE A 23 -13.95 8.91 4.12
N GLY A 24 -13.28 9.25 3.01
CA GLY A 24 -13.41 10.57 2.40
C GLY A 24 -14.84 10.93 1.98
N ARG A 25 -15.64 9.91 1.64
CA ARG A 25 -17.03 10.09 1.23
C ARG A 25 -17.99 10.36 2.38
N ARG A 26 -17.72 9.88 3.59
CA ARG A 26 -18.61 10.07 4.76
C ARG A 26 -18.95 11.53 5.05
N ASN A 27 -18.20 12.46 4.51
CA ASN A 27 -18.38 13.89 4.68
C ASN A 27 -19.25 14.55 3.58
N HIS A 28 -19.78 13.79 2.63
CA HIS A 28 -20.61 14.30 1.54
C HIS A 28 -21.83 13.38 1.36
N ASP A 29 -22.94 13.80 1.95
CA ASP A 29 -24.27 13.17 1.78
C ASP A 29 -24.83 13.56 0.42
N GLU A 30 -24.64 12.73 -0.62
CA GLU A 30 -25.53 12.73 -1.80
C GLU A 30 -25.16 11.63 -2.80
N GLY A 31 -26.13 10.78 -3.18
CA GLY A 31 -26.05 9.86 -4.32
C GLY A 31 -25.82 8.38 -4.02
N SER A 32 -26.07 7.52 -5.01
CA SER A 32 -25.95 6.05 -4.91
C SER A 32 -24.56 5.63 -4.45
N ALA A 33 -24.52 4.94 -3.31
CA ALA A 33 -23.31 4.69 -2.52
C ALA A 33 -22.14 4.05 -3.32
N ILE A 34 -22.43 3.04 -4.12
CA ILE A 34 -21.38 2.19 -4.75
C ILE A 34 -20.81 2.84 -6.01
N GLY A 35 -21.66 3.40 -6.88
CA GLY A 35 -21.22 4.01 -8.12
C GLY A 35 -20.29 5.22 -7.90
N GLU A 36 -20.58 6.03 -6.88
CA GLU A 36 -19.75 7.19 -6.53
C GLU A 36 -18.40 6.76 -5.92
N VAL A 37 -18.38 5.72 -5.08
CA VAL A 37 -17.13 5.14 -4.55
C VAL A 37 -16.25 4.66 -5.69
N ILE A 38 -16.78 3.92 -6.65
CA ILE A 38 -16.04 3.43 -7.82
C ILE A 38 -15.48 4.61 -8.63
N ARG A 39 -16.29 5.62 -8.89
CA ARG A 39 -15.91 6.81 -9.67
C ARG A 39 -14.79 7.64 -8.99
N ILE A 40 -14.80 7.73 -7.66
CA ILE A 40 -13.76 8.42 -6.90
C ILE A 40 -12.51 7.56 -6.79
N ALA A 41 -12.66 6.23 -6.61
CA ALA A 41 -11.53 5.32 -6.48
C ALA A 41 -10.79 5.06 -7.81
N ALA A 42 -11.49 5.08 -8.94
CA ALA A 42 -10.94 4.71 -10.24
C ALA A 42 -9.59 5.38 -10.58
N PRO A 43 -9.42 6.71 -10.49
CA PRO A 43 -8.14 7.34 -10.80
C PRO A 43 -7.00 6.86 -9.90
N PHE A 44 -7.28 6.60 -8.62
CA PHE A 44 -6.28 6.09 -7.67
C PHE A 44 -5.97 4.61 -7.88
N LEU A 45 -6.95 3.80 -8.25
CA LEU A 45 -6.72 2.38 -8.60
C LEU A 45 -5.91 2.24 -9.88
N ILE A 46 -6.12 3.10 -10.87
CA ILE A 46 -5.28 3.16 -12.08
C ILE A 46 -3.86 3.58 -11.70
N GLY A 47 -3.70 4.60 -10.86
CA GLY A 47 -2.41 5.02 -10.33
C GLY A 47 -1.71 3.91 -9.54
N LEU A 48 -2.44 3.16 -8.73
CA LEU A 48 -1.95 2.02 -7.98
C LEU A 48 -1.43 0.91 -8.93
N ALA A 49 -2.21 0.56 -9.94
CA ALA A 49 -1.81 -0.43 -10.94
C ALA A 49 -0.54 -0.01 -11.68
N ALA A 50 -0.45 1.25 -12.11
CA ALA A 50 0.75 1.82 -12.72
C ALA A 50 1.95 1.77 -11.76
N GLY A 51 1.76 2.13 -10.50
CA GLY A 51 2.78 2.03 -9.44
C GLY A 51 3.30 0.60 -9.26
N TRP A 52 2.42 -0.39 -9.28
CA TRP A 52 2.78 -1.81 -9.23
C TRP A 52 3.64 -2.24 -10.42
N VAL A 53 3.32 -1.78 -11.62
CA VAL A 53 4.07 -2.09 -12.85
C VAL A 53 5.45 -1.43 -12.80
N VAL A 54 5.53 -0.14 -12.51
CA VAL A 54 6.78 0.62 -12.50
C VAL A 54 7.73 0.11 -11.41
N ALA A 55 7.21 -0.11 -10.20
CA ALA A 55 7.99 -0.65 -9.09
C ALA A 55 8.35 -2.13 -9.26
N ARG A 56 7.78 -2.83 -10.26
CA ARG A 56 7.87 -4.29 -10.38
C ARG A 56 7.58 -4.99 -9.07
N ALA A 57 6.49 -4.57 -8.42
CA ALA A 57 6.17 -4.91 -7.04
C ALA A 57 5.98 -6.42 -6.80
N TRP A 58 5.67 -7.20 -7.84
CA TRP A 58 5.64 -8.68 -7.76
C TRP A 58 6.97 -9.32 -7.36
N ARG A 59 8.11 -8.59 -7.51
CA ARG A 59 9.43 -9.07 -7.11
C ARG A 59 9.68 -8.91 -5.62
N ARG A 60 9.28 -7.77 -5.05
CA ARG A 60 9.50 -7.41 -3.64
C ARG A 60 8.29 -6.68 -3.04
N PRO A 61 7.13 -7.34 -2.91
CA PRO A 61 5.88 -6.67 -2.54
C PRO A 61 5.87 -6.10 -1.12
N PHE A 62 6.72 -6.61 -0.22
CA PHE A 62 6.82 -6.16 1.17
C PHE A 62 7.93 -5.13 1.42
N ASP A 63 8.71 -4.81 0.39
CA ASP A 63 9.79 -3.85 0.50
C ASP A 63 9.26 -2.42 0.63
N LEU A 64 9.87 -1.65 1.53
CA LEU A 64 9.43 -0.28 1.82
C LEU A 64 9.68 0.65 0.63
N ALA A 65 10.81 0.51 -0.07
CA ALA A 65 11.11 1.30 -1.26
C ALA A 65 10.10 1.02 -2.39
N THR A 66 9.69 -0.25 -2.55
CA THR A 66 8.60 -0.64 -3.45
C THR A 66 7.30 0.07 -3.06
N GLY A 67 6.96 0.06 -1.76
CA GLY A 67 5.79 0.76 -1.23
C GLY A 67 5.82 2.27 -1.49
N ALA A 68 6.96 2.91 -1.27
CA ALA A 68 7.15 4.34 -1.51
C ALA A 68 6.98 4.71 -3.01
N THR A 69 7.51 3.88 -3.90
CA THR A 69 7.32 4.06 -5.36
C THR A 69 5.85 3.92 -5.76
N ILE A 70 5.18 2.89 -5.26
CA ILE A 70 3.74 2.69 -5.51
C ILE A 70 2.95 3.89 -5.00
N TRP A 71 3.20 4.33 -3.76
CA TRP A 71 2.55 5.49 -3.17
C TRP A 71 2.72 6.75 -4.01
N GLY A 72 3.96 7.11 -4.36
CA GLY A 72 4.26 8.30 -5.15
C GLY A 72 3.53 8.30 -6.49
N ILE A 73 3.58 7.19 -7.24
CA ILE A 73 2.91 7.06 -8.53
C ILE A 73 1.39 7.09 -8.37
N THR A 74 0.86 6.43 -7.34
CA THR A 74 -0.59 6.43 -7.05
C THR A 74 -1.10 7.85 -6.82
N ILE A 75 -0.39 8.66 -6.03
CA ILE A 75 -0.78 10.05 -5.76
C ILE A 75 -0.65 10.91 -7.01
N VAL A 76 0.51 10.92 -7.65
CA VAL A 76 0.76 11.79 -8.82
C VAL A 76 -0.19 11.45 -9.96
N LEU A 77 -0.25 10.19 -10.36
CA LEU A 77 -1.09 9.76 -11.47
C LEU A 77 -2.58 9.81 -11.11
N GLY A 78 -2.95 9.43 -9.89
CA GLY A 78 -4.32 9.52 -9.40
C GLY A 78 -4.86 10.95 -9.40
N MET A 79 -4.06 11.92 -8.94
CA MET A 79 -4.44 13.34 -8.97
C MET A 79 -4.50 13.89 -10.40
N LEU A 80 -3.56 13.50 -11.25
CA LEU A 80 -3.56 13.92 -12.66
C LEU A 80 -4.81 13.40 -13.36
N LEU A 81 -5.12 12.13 -13.26
CA LEU A 81 -6.31 11.51 -13.86
C LEU A 81 -7.60 12.10 -13.30
N ARG A 82 -7.64 12.35 -11.98
CA ARG A 82 -8.79 12.98 -11.33
C ARG A 82 -9.10 14.35 -11.95
N ARG A 83 -8.07 15.13 -12.22
CA ARG A 83 -8.23 16.48 -12.80
C ARG A 83 -8.56 16.46 -14.30
N THR A 84 -7.91 15.56 -15.07
CA THR A 84 -7.98 15.58 -16.54
C THR A 84 -9.13 14.75 -17.10
N LEU A 85 -9.36 13.54 -16.57
CA LEU A 85 -10.35 12.60 -17.12
C LEU A 85 -11.66 12.59 -16.33
N PHE A 86 -11.61 12.90 -15.05
CA PHE A 86 -12.78 12.84 -14.18
C PHE A 86 -13.35 14.21 -13.83
N ASP A 87 -12.74 15.28 -14.33
CA ASP A 87 -13.14 16.69 -14.17
C ASP A 87 -13.53 17.04 -12.72
N ARG A 88 -12.72 16.55 -11.76
CA ARG A 88 -12.94 16.81 -10.34
C ARG A 88 -11.84 17.70 -9.79
N GLY A 89 -12.24 18.70 -9.03
CA GLY A 89 -11.32 19.61 -8.37
C GLY A 89 -10.30 18.87 -7.47
N THR A 90 -9.08 19.38 -7.47
CA THR A 90 -7.99 18.92 -6.60
C THR A 90 -7.67 20.03 -5.60
N ALA A 91 -8.54 20.22 -4.59
CA ALA A 91 -8.24 21.17 -3.53
C ALA A 91 -6.92 20.78 -2.82
N PRO A 92 -6.06 21.75 -2.46
CA PRO A 92 -4.78 21.46 -1.80
C PRO A 92 -4.94 20.60 -0.52
N SER A 93 -5.99 20.85 0.26
CA SER A 93 -6.33 20.08 1.46
C SER A 93 -6.60 18.61 1.13
N PHE A 94 -7.31 18.34 0.04
CA PHE A 94 -7.55 16.96 -0.41
C PHE A 94 -6.26 16.26 -0.81
N VAL A 95 -5.36 16.95 -1.53
CA VAL A 95 -4.06 16.40 -1.93
C VAL A 95 -3.24 16.01 -0.70
N VAL A 96 -3.18 16.89 0.31
CA VAL A 96 -2.45 16.63 1.55
C VAL A 96 -3.04 15.42 2.30
N VAL A 97 -4.35 15.40 2.51
CA VAL A 97 -5.03 14.30 3.22
C VAL A 97 -4.86 12.99 2.48
N ALA A 98 -5.06 12.97 1.16
CA ALA A 98 -4.89 11.78 0.33
C ALA A 98 -3.46 11.24 0.40
N SER A 99 -2.46 12.14 0.29
CA SER A 99 -1.04 11.77 0.33
C SER A 99 -0.65 11.20 1.68
N VAL A 100 -0.98 11.88 2.77
CA VAL A 100 -0.63 11.43 4.13
C VAL A 100 -1.35 10.13 4.47
N PHE A 101 -2.66 10.04 4.25
CA PHE A 101 -3.45 8.89 4.62
C PHE A 101 -3.02 7.63 3.85
N THR A 102 -2.93 7.72 2.52
CA THR A 102 -2.50 6.58 1.69
C THR A 102 -1.04 6.23 1.94
N GLY A 103 -0.16 7.22 2.19
CA GLY A 103 1.23 7.00 2.54
C GLY A 103 1.37 6.22 3.85
N VAL A 104 0.71 6.68 4.90
CA VAL A 104 0.73 6.00 6.22
C VAL A 104 0.23 4.56 6.10
N LEU A 105 -0.83 4.32 5.37
CA LEU A 105 -1.38 2.97 5.23
C LEU A 105 -0.54 2.09 4.29
N LEU A 106 -0.15 2.57 3.11
CA LEU A 106 0.65 1.79 2.14
C LEU A 106 2.05 1.45 2.67
N LEU A 107 2.68 2.36 3.39
CA LEU A 107 3.99 2.13 3.99
C LEU A 107 3.86 1.43 5.34
N GLY A 108 2.85 1.78 6.14
CA GLY A 108 2.63 1.26 7.48
C GLY A 108 2.44 -0.25 7.51
N TRP A 109 1.59 -0.82 6.66
CA TRP A 109 1.41 -2.27 6.65
C TRP A 109 2.69 -3.02 6.22
N ARG A 110 3.51 -2.41 5.34
CA ARG A 110 4.81 -2.98 4.94
C ARG A 110 5.83 -2.95 6.08
N LEU A 111 5.85 -1.89 6.87
CA LEU A 111 6.69 -1.81 8.08
C LEU A 111 6.30 -2.89 9.09
N VAL A 112 5.01 -3.08 9.32
CA VAL A 112 4.51 -4.13 10.23
C VAL A 112 4.89 -5.51 9.70
N ALA A 113 4.66 -5.80 8.43
CA ALA A 113 5.00 -7.08 7.82
C ALA A 113 6.51 -7.39 7.87
N GLY A 114 7.35 -6.37 7.62
CA GLY A 114 8.81 -6.49 7.73
C GLY A 114 9.28 -6.78 9.15
N SER A 115 8.68 -6.12 10.13
CA SER A 115 9.00 -6.33 11.55
C SER A 115 8.64 -7.72 12.05
N VAL A 116 7.52 -8.27 11.59
CA VAL A 116 7.09 -9.64 11.92
C VAL A 116 8.05 -10.68 11.32
N THR A 117 8.48 -10.48 10.08
CA THR A 117 9.40 -11.41 9.40
C THR A 117 10.76 -11.46 10.09
N ASN A 118 11.29 -10.32 10.52
CA ASN A 118 12.58 -10.26 11.23
C ASN A 118 12.55 -10.92 12.60
N ARG A 119 11.41 -10.87 13.30
CA ARG A 119 11.25 -11.54 14.61
C ARG A 119 11.24 -13.04 14.51
N THR A 120 10.71 -13.62 13.43
CA THR A 120 10.69 -15.07 13.19
C THR A 120 12.07 -15.60 12.81
N THR A 121 12.88 -14.84 12.08
CA THR A 121 14.23 -15.28 11.64
C THR A 121 15.25 -15.18 12.79
N GLY A 122 15.12 -14.20 13.69
CA GLY A 122 16.02 -14.02 14.83
C GLY A 122 15.89 -15.10 15.93
N ARG A 123 14.85 -15.94 15.89
CA ARG A 123 14.61 -16.96 16.90
C ARG A 123 15.27 -18.31 16.58
N THR A 124 15.77 -18.50 15.36
CA THR A 124 16.32 -19.78 14.88
C THR A 124 17.84 -19.83 14.89
N THR A 125 18.55 -18.76 15.19
CA THR A 125 20.01 -18.72 15.30
C THR A 125 20.45 -18.58 16.75
N ARG A 126 20.13 -19.56 17.61
CA ARG A 126 20.96 -19.85 18.77
C ARG A 126 22.05 -20.81 18.29
N PRO A 127 23.32 -20.40 18.26
CA PRO A 127 24.41 -21.31 17.91
C PRO A 127 24.49 -22.40 18.99
N ILE A 128 24.43 -23.65 18.57
CA ILE A 128 24.76 -24.83 19.38
C ILE A 128 26.30 -24.87 19.55
N ALA A 129 26.86 -23.81 20.11
CA ALA A 129 28.31 -23.69 20.29
C ALA A 129 28.80 -24.09 21.70
N HIS A 130 27.95 -24.68 22.55
CA HIS A 130 28.33 -24.97 23.95
C HIS A 130 28.33 -26.44 24.34
N GLN A 131 28.26 -27.39 23.41
CA GLN A 131 28.22 -28.81 23.76
C GLN A 131 29.45 -29.65 23.39
N ILE A 132 30.56 -29.02 22.92
CA ILE A 132 31.76 -29.82 22.58
C ILE A 132 32.92 -29.56 23.55
N ARG A 133 32.68 -29.14 24.78
CA ARG A 133 33.77 -28.89 25.74
C ARG A 133 33.83 -29.81 26.98
N HIS A 134 33.13 -30.91 27.00
CA HIS A 134 33.23 -31.90 28.10
C HIS A 134 33.32 -33.31 27.58
N ARG A 135 34.32 -33.59 26.71
CA ARG A 135 34.78 -34.94 26.45
C ARG A 135 36.28 -34.92 26.10
N ASN A 136 37.10 -34.68 27.10
CA ASN A 136 38.47 -35.20 27.21
C ASN A 136 38.83 -35.20 28.70
#